data_7dc28a9a31d861e0c1bec08161e17746
#
_entry.id   7dc28a9a31d861e0c1bec08161e17746
#
_cell.length_a   1.000
_cell.length_b   1.000
_cell.length_c   1.000
_cell.angle_alpha   90.00
_cell.angle_beta   90.00
_cell.angle_gamma   90.00
#
_symmetry.space_group_name_H-M   'P 1'
#
loop_
_entity.id
_entity.type
_entity.pdbx_description
1 polymer ?
#
loop_
_entity_poly.entity_id
_entity_poly.type
_entity_poly.pdbx_seq_one_letter_code
_entity_poly.pdbx_strand_id
1 'polypeptide(L)'
;MRLLNANANEHPLRIKLSAHIRTGIIMELQRNKVCGIDVHKRFLIATILSRDGKKDTQRFSVTLEDLLKFRDWVIENGCEQVAIESTGIYWHPVHSVLEGKIDL
;
A
#
# COMPACT_ATOMS: atom_id res chain seq x y z
N MET A 1 -5.63 12.63 -7.36
CA MET A 1 -5.13 11.24 -7.22
C MET A 1 -6.23 10.27 -7.56
N ARG A 2 -5.85 9.27 -8.31
CA ARG A 2 -6.78 8.22 -8.67
C ARG A 2 -6.91 7.22 -7.53
N LEU A 3 -8.10 6.70 -7.30
CA LEU A 3 -8.36 5.70 -6.29
C LEU A 3 -8.36 4.31 -6.89
N LEU A 4 -7.75 3.35 -6.20
CA LEU A 4 -7.79 1.95 -6.58
C LEU A 4 -8.92 1.27 -5.81
N ASN A 5 -9.79 0.58 -6.52
CA ASN A 5 -10.87 -0.15 -5.89
C ASN A 5 -10.42 -1.54 -5.50
N ALA A 6 -10.38 -1.81 -4.21
CA ALA A 6 -10.16 -3.15 -3.71
C ALA A 6 -11.40 -4.01 -3.94
N ASN A 7 -12.56 -3.38 -3.81
CA ASN A 7 -13.83 -3.95 -4.17
C ASN A 7 -14.57 -2.92 -5.02
N ALA A 8 -14.94 -3.31 -6.22
CA ALA A 8 -15.44 -2.38 -7.22
C ALA A 8 -16.57 -1.49 -6.75
N ASN A 9 -17.37 -1.92 -5.80
CA ASN A 9 -18.59 -1.22 -5.43
C ASN A 9 -18.52 -0.50 -4.10
N GLU A 10 -17.42 -0.56 -3.37
CA GLU A 10 -17.46 -0.07 -2.00
C GLU A 10 -16.38 0.93 -1.68
N HIS A 11 -15.17 0.47 -1.45
CA HIS A 11 -14.13 1.32 -0.89
C HIS A 11 -12.97 1.47 -1.83
N PRO A 12 -12.92 2.58 -2.58
CA PRO A 12 -11.71 2.85 -3.35
C PRO A 12 -10.52 2.95 -2.41
N LEU A 13 -9.45 2.29 -2.79
CA LEU A 13 -8.22 2.35 -2.03
C LEU A 13 -7.60 3.73 -2.17
N ARG A 14 -7.38 4.40 -1.07
CA ARG A 14 -6.72 5.70 -1.06
C ARG A 14 -5.22 5.51 -0.97
N ILE A 15 -4.50 6.15 -1.88
CA ILE A 15 -3.05 6.09 -1.92
C ILE A 15 -2.49 7.44 -1.54
N LYS A 16 -1.63 7.45 -0.56
CA LYS A 16 -1.01 8.67 -0.06
C LYS A 16 0.50 8.54 -0.09
N LEU A 17 1.16 9.51 -0.69
CA LEU A 17 2.61 9.59 -0.67
C LEU A 17 3.03 10.47 0.49
N SER A 18 4.02 10.01 1.23
CA SER A 18 4.49 10.73 2.40
C SER A 18 6.00 10.54 2.57
N ALA A 19 6.64 11.58 3.08
CA ALA A 19 8.04 11.48 3.48
C ALA A 19 8.20 10.80 4.85
N HIS A 20 7.11 10.74 5.63
CA HIS A 20 7.14 10.18 6.99
C HIS A 20 5.95 9.26 7.20
N ILE A 21 6.10 8.06 6.71
CA ILE A 21 5.05 7.08 6.65
C ILE A 21 4.46 6.71 8.02
N ARG A 22 5.28 6.62 9.05
CA ARG A 22 4.78 6.25 10.38
C ARG A 22 3.76 7.24 10.92
N THR A 23 3.93 8.52 10.60
CA THR A 23 2.97 9.55 11.00
C THR A 23 1.66 9.37 10.23
N GLY A 24 1.76 9.05 8.95
CA GLY A 24 0.58 8.80 8.13
C GLY A 24 -0.26 7.64 8.65
N ILE A 25 0.38 6.58 9.09
CA ILE A 25 -0.33 5.42 9.65
C ILE A 25 -1.09 5.81 10.90
N ILE A 26 -0.46 6.57 11.78
CA ILE A 26 -1.10 7.01 13.03
C ILE A 26 -2.34 7.84 12.75
N MET A 27 -2.28 8.73 11.77
CA MET A 27 -3.40 9.60 11.42
C MET A 27 -4.60 8.84 10.88
N GLU A 28 -4.38 7.63 10.36
CA GLU A 28 -5.44 6.85 9.73
C GLU A 28 -6.04 5.80 10.66
N LEU A 29 -5.83 5.91 11.96
CA LEU A 29 -6.36 4.94 12.92
C LEU A 29 -7.89 4.88 12.97
N GLN A 30 -8.56 5.86 12.44
CA GLN A 30 -10.02 5.82 12.32
C GLN A 30 -10.49 4.88 11.22
N ARG A 31 -9.61 4.47 10.33
CA ARG A 31 -9.90 3.47 9.30
C ARG A 31 -9.82 2.08 9.89
N ASN A 32 -10.50 1.11 9.27
CA ASN A 32 -10.44 -0.27 9.74
C ASN A 32 -9.09 -0.90 9.48
N LYS A 33 -8.55 -0.70 8.30
CA LYS A 33 -7.22 -1.21 7.93
C LYS A 33 -6.51 -0.22 7.03
N VAL A 34 -5.26 -0.01 7.33
CA VAL A 34 -4.38 0.82 6.51
C VAL A 34 -3.10 0.08 6.24
N CYS A 35 -2.44 0.39 5.13
CA CYS A 35 -1.15 -0.18 4.79
C CYS A 35 -0.12 0.91 4.69
N GLY A 36 0.98 0.76 5.43
CA GLY A 36 2.14 1.61 5.29
C GLY A 36 3.22 0.90 4.52
N ILE A 37 3.81 1.58 3.54
CA ILE A 37 4.81 0.97 2.67
C ILE A 37 6.09 1.78 2.71
N ASP A 38 7.18 1.10 3.05
CA ASP A 38 8.52 1.67 2.99
C ASP A 38 9.21 1.10 1.75
N VAL A 39 9.41 1.95 0.73
CA VAL A 39 9.92 1.52 -0.56
C VAL A 39 11.41 1.80 -0.66
N HIS A 40 12.16 0.77 -0.98
CA HIS A 40 13.58 0.84 -1.26
C HIS A 40 13.84 0.51 -2.72
N LYS A 41 15.09 0.61 -3.13
CA LYS A 41 15.45 0.41 -4.54
C LYS A 41 15.02 -0.96 -5.06
N ARG A 42 15.18 -2.01 -4.27
CA ARG A 42 14.98 -3.40 -4.72
C ARG A 42 13.89 -4.15 -3.99
N PHE A 43 13.33 -3.58 -2.97
CA PHE A 43 12.29 -4.22 -2.18
C PHE A 43 11.42 -3.17 -1.50
N LEU A 44 10.30 -3.63 -1.01
CA LEU A 44 9.46 -2.82 -0.15
C LEU A 44 9.10 -3.61 1.10
N ILE A 45 8.81 -2.90 2.16
CA ILE A 45 8.28 -3.49 3.38
C ILE A 45 6.91 -2.88 3.58
N ALA A 46 5.89 -3.72 3.66
CA ALA A 46 4.52 -3.29 3.80
C ALA A 46 3.97 -3.77 5.14
N THR A 47 3.32 -2.88 5.85
CA THR A 47 2.72 -3.20 7.14
C THR A 47 1.24 -2.84 7.08
N ILE A 48 0.40 -3.83 7.32
CA ILE A 48 -1.03 -3.62 7.46
C ILE A 48 -1.33 -3.46 8.94
N LEU A 49 -1.94 -2.35 9.28
CA LEU A 49 -2.36 -2.04 10.64
C LEU A 49 -3.88 -2.06 10.68
N SER A 50 -4.42 -2.89 11.55
CA SER A 50 -5.86 -2.98 11.78
C SER A 50 -6.26 -2.12 12.97
N ARG A 51 -7.51 -1.70 12.97
CA ARG A 51 -8.05 -0.84 14.02
C ARG A 51 -7.95 -1.47 15.40
N ASP A 52 -7.99 -2.79 15.48
CA ASP A 52 -7.86 -3.53 16.73
C ASP A 52 -6.42 -3.64 17.23
N GLY A 53 -5.47 -3.03 16.52
CA GLY A 53 -4.07 -3.05 16.89
C GLY A 53 -3.24 -4.15 16.26
N LYS A 54 -3.84 -5.03 15.49
CA LYS A 54 -3.08 -6.09 14.83
C LYS A 54 -2.21 -5.52 13.72
N LYS A 55 -1.01 -6.06 13.59
CA LYS A 55 -0.06 -5.71 12.54
C LYS A 55 0.33 -6.94 11.76
N ASP A 56 0.43 -6.78 10.44
CA ASP A 56 0.96 -7.82 9.57
C ASP A 56 1.96 -7.15 8.65
N THR A 57 3.22 -7.56 8.73
CA THR A 57 4.31 -6.97 7.96
C THR A 57 4.88 -8.01 7.02
N GLN A 58 5.02 -7.61 5.75
CA GLN A 58 5.62 -8.47 4.74
C GLN A 58 6.61 -7.70 3.88
N ARG A 59 7.57 -8.42 3.35
CA ARG A 59 8.56 -7.90 2.42
C ARG A 59 8.29 -8.45 1.03
N PHE A 60 8.35 -7.56 0.04
CA PHE A 60 8.21 -7.93 -1.37
C PHE A 60 9.36 -7.33 -2.16
N SER A 61 9.84 -8.04 -3.17
CA SER A 61 10.78 -7.44 -4.10
C SER A 61 10.00 -6.52 -5.05
N VAL A 62 10.72 -5.66 -5.78
CA VAL A 62 10.08 -4.74 -6.72
C VAL A 62 10.01 -5.30 -8.14
N THR A 63 10.12 -6.61 -8.29
CA THR A 63 9.83 -7.26 -9.56
C THR A 63 8.34 -7.19 -9.84
N LEU A 64 7.96 -7.22 -11.11
CA LEU A 64 6.53 -7.18 -11.46
C LEU A 64 5.75 -8.31 -10.77
N GLU A 65 6.32 -9.51 -10.77
CA GLU A 65 5.67 -10.66 -10.13
C GLU A 65 5.37 -10.39 -8.66
N ASP A 66 6.35 -9.89 -7.91
CA ASP A 66 6.17 -9.63 -6.49
C ASP A 66 5.28 -8.44 -6.23
N LEU A 67 5.34 -7.42 -7.07
CA LEU A 67 4.45 -6.26 -6.93
C LEU A 67 2.98 -6.64 -7.14
N LEU A 68 2.72 -7.58 -8.03
CA LEU A 68 1.35 -8.07 -8.21
C LEU A 68 0.88 -8.89 -7.01
N LYS A 69 1.76 -9.68 -6.42
CA LYS A 69 1.46 -10.38 -5.17
C LYS A 69 1.20 -9.41 -4.03
N PHE A 70 2.00 -8.37 -3.95
CA PHE A 70 1.82 -7.31 -2.97
C PHE A 70 0.46 -6.62 -3.14
N ARG A 71 0.11 -6.26 -4.36
CA ARG A 71 -1.20 -5.65 -4.65
C ARG A 71 -2.34 -6.56 -4.19
N ASP A 72 -2.27 -7.82 -4.55
CA ASP A 72 -3.31 -8.78 -4.18
C ASP A 72 -3.41 -8.92 -2.67
N TRP A 73 -2.29 -8.95 -1.98
CA TRP A 73 -2.25 -9.02 -0.53
C TRP A 73 -2.93 -7.81 0.11
N VAL A 74 -2.65 -6.62 -0.40
CA VAL A 74 -3.30 -5.39 0.09
C VAL A 74 -4.81 -5.45 -0.14
N ILE A 75 -5.23 -5.85 -1.32
CA ILE A 75 -6.65 -5.91 -1.68
C ILE A 75 -7.38 -6.99 -0.87
N GLU A 76 -6.79 -8.17 -0.77
CA GLU A 76 -7.40 -9.28 -0.04
C GLU A 76 -7.55 -9.00 1.45
N ASN A 77 -6.67 -8.18 1.99
CA ASN A 77 -6.77 -7.77 3.39
C ASN A 77 -7.76 -6.62 3.61
N GLY A 78 -8.33 -6.08 2.54
CA GLY A 78 -9.33 -5.04 2.68
C GLY A 78 -8.81 -3.71 3.17
N CYS A 79 -7.57 -3.37 2.82
CA CYS A 79 -7.02 -2.07 3.20
C CYS A 79 -7.79 -0.94 2.56
N GLU A 80 -8.13 0.06 3.35
CA GLU A 80 -8.88 1.21 2.88
C GLU A 80 -7.99 2.34 2.42
N GLN A 81 -6.76 2.36 2.90
CA GLN A 81 -5.80 3.39 2.53
C GLN A 81 -4.39 2.82 2.54
N VAL A 82 -3.58 3.34 1.62
CA VAL A 82 -2.16 3.01 1.54
C VAL A 82 -1.35 4.29 1.62
N ALA A 83 -0.37 4.30 2.50
CA ALA A 83 0.60 5.39 2.60
C ALA A 83 1.96 4.87 2.12
N ILE A 84 2.56 5.58 1.19
CA ILE A 84 3.84 5.18 0.58
C ILE A 84 4.91 6.18 0.97
N GLU A 85 5.99 5.68 1.57
CA GLU A 85 7.19 6.43 1.82
C GLU A 85 8.31 5.89 0.92
N SER A 86 9.03 6.78 0.27
CA SER A 86 10.12 6.39 -0.62
C SER A 86 11.11 7.52 -0.74
N THR A 87 12.37 7.16 -0.92
CA THR A 87 13.40 8.12 -1.34
C THR A 87 13.45 8.14 -2.86
N GLY A 88 13.48 9.33 -3.46
CA GLY A 88 13.54 9.44 -4.91
C GLY A 88 12.32 8.87 -5.60
N ILE A 89 12.57 8.20 -6.72
CA ILE A 89 11.52 7.75 -7.64
C ILE A 89 11.10 6.29 -7.45
N TYR A 90 11.60 5.62 -6.44
CA TYR A 90 11.35 4.18 -6.27
C TYR A 90 9.89 3.85 -5.98
N TRP A 91 9.09 4.84 -5.60
CA TRP A 91 7.66 4.67 -5.36
C TRP A 91 6.85 4.42 -6.63
N HIS A 92 7.36 4.81 -7.80
CA HIS A 92 6.59 4.76 -9.05
C HIS A 92 6.01 3.39 -9.39
N PRO A 93 6.79 2.32 -9.42
CA PRO A 93 6.21 1.01 -9.77
C PRO A 93 5.20 0.53 -8.74
N VAL A 94 5.43 0.84 -7.48
CA VAL A 94 4.52 0.47 -6.39
C VAL A 94 3.18 1.18 -6.56
N HIS A 95 3.22 2.49 -6.78
CA HIS A 95 2.02 3.29 -7.01
C HIS A 95 1.26 2.81 -8.25
N SER A 96 1.98 2.52 -9.31
CA SER A 96 1.38 2.09 -10.58
C SER A 96 0.63 0.77 -10.43
N VAL A 97 1.19 -0.18 -9.72
CA VAL A 97 0.52 -1.48 -9.54
C VAL A 97 -0.72 -1.33 -8.65
N LEU A 98 -0.67 -0.46 -7.66
CA LEU A 98 -1.82 -0.22 -6.80
C LEU A 98 -2.95 0.49 -7.55
N GLU A 99 -2.62 1.33 -8.50
CA GLU A 99 -3.61 1.99 -9.35
C GLU A 99 -4.15 1.08 -10.45
N GLY A 100 -3.64 -0.11 -10.59
CA GLY A 100 -4.06 -1.03 -11.64
C GLY A 100 -3.54 -0.67 -13.02
N LYS A 101 -2.45 0.10 -13.09
CA LYS A 101 -1.87 0.49 -14.38
C LYS A 101 -0.96 -0.56 -14.97
N ILE A 102 -0.53 -1.52 -14.17
CA ILE A 102 0.29 -2.63 -14.62
C ILE A 102 -0.60 -3.86 -14.65
N ASP A 103 -0.81 -4.39 -15.83
CA ASP A 103 -1.58 -5.61 -16.02
C ASP A 103 -0.66 -6.77 -16.35
N LEU A 104 -1.15 -7.92 -16.05
CA LEU A 104 -0.49 -9.17 -16.46
C LEU A 104 -0.75 -9.48 -17.92
#